data_fb547e1834fdc4aad6f439ed2140ddc6
#
_entry.id   fb547e1834fdc4aad6f439ed2140ddc6
#
_cell.length_a   1.000
_cell.length_b   1.000
_cell.length_c   1.000
_cell.angle_alpha   90.00
_cell.angle_beta   90.00
_cell.angle_gamma   90.00
#
_symmetry.space_group_name_H-M   'P 1'
#
loop_
_entity.id
_entity.type
_entity.pdbx_description
1 polymer ?
#
loop_
_entity_poly.entity_id
_entity_poly.type
_entity_poly.pdbx_seq_one_letter_code
_entity_poly.pdbx_strand_id
1 'polypeptide(L)'
;MSKFLTRLSLSAAVLVTTTSLALADFELNVLHFNDFHSRIEPINKYDSTCSAEDETEGKCFGGVARMKTAIDQRKAALDNVLLLSAGDNFQGSLFYTTYKGAAEAEFMDQLGLDAMVLGNHEFDDGDGVLATFVDKTTFPIIYGNALIGADSPLAGKMVEYVIKDMGTEKIAIIGAVTADTGELSSPSDSVLFIDPVLYLNDAVAAVKAAGATKIIALTHTGFSKDKEIAAQVDGVDLIIGGHSNTFLSNTSDKADDVYPVMMTGPSGNPVAIVTAYAHSKYLGEIKIIFDDDGNIKSAVGEPILLDASFKPNEAMVTRIAEMSAPIKEAMEVVVANATAPIDGDRKSCRAGECEMGNLVADAMLARTASQGIQMAIQNGGGLRASIDGGDVTMGEVVTVLPFQNTLSTFKLKGSDVVVALENGVSQIEEGGGRFPQVAGLKFTVNTAKPAGERISDLMVSMDGKFVPLDPAATYGVVSNNFMRSGGDGYKVFATDGMEAYDYGPGLEDVVANYLSQNTPYKPFIDGRITLVSMEPEAEMKDAAGTEETAASDTEMVKDAVVSEVKKVEAAVEETAMAAKTHVVTAGDNLWDLAKKYLGDGTRWGEIAK
;
A
#
# COMPACT_ATOMS: atom_id res chain seq x y z
N MET A 1 47.05 -83.77 41.15
CA MET A 1 47.31 -82.38 41.45
C MET A 1 46.88 -81.56 40.24
N SER A 2 45.64 -81.06 40.20
CA SER A 2 45.07 -80.33 39.06
C SER A 2 44.80 -78.89 39.52
N LYS A 3 45.38 -77.89 38.81
CA LYS A 3 45.16 -76.45 39.07
C LYS A 3 44.00 -75.97 38.19
N PHE A 4 42.92 -75.61 38.82
CA PHE A 4 41.80 -74.85 38.22
C PHE A 4 42.20 -73.37 38.06
N LEU A 5 42.25 -72.88 36.83
CA LEU A 5 42.39 -71.48 36.49
C LEU A 5 40.98 -70.90 36.21
N THR A 6 40.50 -70.08 37.10
CA THR A 6 39.25 -69.31 36.93
C THR A 6 39.57 -68.09 36.10
N ARG A 7 38.96 -67.94 34.91
CA ARG A 7 39.03 -66.74 34.08
C ARG A 7 37.87 -65.78 34.51
N LEU A 8 38.24 -64.66 35.05
CA LEU A 8 37.30 -63.51 35.29
C LEU A 8 37.16 -62.77 33.97
N SER A 9 35.95 -62.77 33.40
CA SER A 9 35.61 -61.97 32.24
C SER A 9 35.12 -60.63 32.73
N LEU A 10 35.88 -59.56 32.51
CA LEU A 10 35.46 -58.15 32.78
C LEU A 10 34.69 -57.66 31.53
N SER A 11 33.35 -57.55 31.68
CA SER A 11 32.52 -56.90 30.66
C SER A 11 32.53 -55.38 30.93
N ALA A 12 33.26 -54.62 30.08
CA ALA A 12 33.18 -53.16 30.10
C ALA A 12 31.89 -52.73 29.37
N ALA A 13 30.92 -52.27 30.09
CA ALA A 13 29.76 -51.58 29.53
C ALA A 13 30.20 -50.17 29.10
N VAL A 14 30.30 -49.93 27.78
CA VAL A 14 30.50 -48.59 27.22
C VAL A 14 29.16 -47.86 27.30
N LEU A 15 29.04 -46.94 28.25
CA LEU A 15 27.94 -45.99 28.30
C LEU A 15 28.16 -44.94 27.18
N VAL A 16 27.47 -45.10 26.05
CA VAL A 16 27.39 -44.04 25.03
C VAL A 16 26.44 -43.00 25.58
N THR A 17 26.96 -41.95 26.23
CA THR A 17 26.23 -40.73 26.48
C THR A 17 26.03 -40.00 25.17
N THR A 18 24.88 -40.14 24.54
CA THR A 18 24.43 -39.21 23.51
C THR A 18 24.18 -37.87 24.21
N THR A 19 25.16 -36.99 24.18
CA THR A 19 24.93 -35.57 24.43
C THR A 19 24.07 -35.06 23.27
N SER A 20 22.77 -34.91 23.47
CA SER A 20 21.95 -34.04 22.65
C SER A 20 22.60 -32.66 22.78
N LEU A 21 23.24 -32.17 21.75
CA LEU A 21 23.54 -30.77 21.62
C LEU A 21 22.19 -30.11 21.54
N ALA A 22 21.73 -29.49 22.65
CA ALA A 22 20.64 -28.55 22.59
C ALA A 22 21.10 -27.47 21.60
N LEU A 23 20.44 -27.39 20.46
CA LEU A 23 20.63 -26.26 19.55
C LEU A 23 20.20 -25.03 20.35
N ALA A 24 21.06 -24.03 20.41
CA ALA A 24 20.69 -22.77 21.05
C ALA A 24 19.61 -22.07 20.23
N ASP A 25 18.63 -21.45 20.89
CA ASP A 25 17.64 -20.58 20.25
C ASP A 25 18.33 -19.71 19.18
N PHE A 26 17.74 -19.60 17.99
CA PHE A 26 18.29 -18.77 16.93
C PHE A 26 17.73 -17.35 17.04
N GLU A 27 18.60 -16.34 17.14
CA GLU A 27 18.23 -14.94 17.14
C GLU A 27 18.39 -14.36 15.74
N LEU A 28 17.30 -13.76 15.21
CA LEU A 28 17.27 -12.98 13.97
C LEU A 28 16.89 -11.54 14.28
N ASN A 29 17.70 -10.60 13.80
CA ASN A 29 17.40 -9.17 13.86
C ASN A 29 17.07 -8.67 12.44
N VAL A 30 15.97 -7.94 12.28
CA VAL A 30 15.59 -7.37 10.99
C VAL A 30 15.39 -5.87 11.14
N LEU A 31 16.13 -5.13 10.33
CA LEU A 31 15.89 -3.72 10.07
C LEU A 31 15.06 -3.61 8.81
N HIS A 32 14.06 -2.74 8.80
CA HIS A 32 13.21 -2.59 7.63
C HIS A 32 12.67 -1.17 7.48
N PHE A 33 12.27 -0.85 6.28
CA PHE A 33 11.49 0.35 5.96
C PHE A 33 10.58 0.05 4.77
N ASN A 34 9.59 0.89 4.60
CA ASN A 34 8.58 0.79 3.54
C ASN A 34 8.17 2.18 3.09
N ASP A 35 7.56 2.28 1.91
CA ASP A 35 6.95 3.51 1.41
C ASP A 35 7.90 4.72 1.55
N PHE A 36 9.14 4.53 1.07
CA PHE A 36 10.19 5.55 1.14
C PHE A 36 9.81 6.81 0.34
N HIS A 37 9.11 6.63 -0.78
CA HIS A 37 8.56 7.69 -1.61
C HIS A 37 9.58 8.79 -1.93
N SER A 38 10.78 8.37 -2.36
CA SER A 38 11.85 9.29 -2.77
C SER A 38 12.19 10.38 -1.72
N ARG A 39 11.92 10.12 -0.43
CA ARG A 39 12.25 11.04 0.66
C ARG A 39 13.74 10.98 0.99
N ILE A 40 14.54 11.36 0.00
CA ILE A 40 16.00 11.42 0.06
C ILE A 40 16.45 12.51 1.04
N GLU A 41 15.83 13.70 0.95
CA GLU A 41 15.99 14.79 1.91
C GLU A 41 15.11 14.57 3.16
N PRO A 42 15.45 15.21 4.30
CA PRO A 42 14.63 15.16 5.50
C PRO A 42 13.25 15.78 5.29
N ILE A 43 12.28 15.31 6.08
CA ILE A 43 10.90 15.82 6.11
C ILE A 43 10.60 16.52 7.43
N ASN A 44 9.61 17.40 7.42
CA ASN A 44 9.08 18.04 8.61
C ASN A 44 8.00 17.16 9.30
N LYS A 45 7.34 17.67 10.34
CA LYS A 45 6.28 16.94 11.07
C LYS A 45 5.02 16.63 10.25
N TYR A 46 4.84 17.31 9.09
CA TYR A 46 3.73 17.12 8.16
C TYR A 46 4.09 16.22 6.97
N ASP A 47 5.25 15.55 7.05
CA ASP A 47 5.81 14.67 6.02
C ASP A 47 6.11 15.37 4.68
N SER A 48 6.20 16.70 4.72
CA SER A 48 6.62 17.60 3.63
C SER A 48 8.11 17.89 3.71
N THR A 49 8.64 18.64 2.76
CA THR A 49 10.06 19.06 2.74
C THR A 49 10.43 19.83 4.02
N CYS A 50 11.56 19.50 4.62
CA CYS A 50 12.02 20.21 5.81
C CYS A 50 12.84 21.45 5.45
N SER A 51 12.53 22.59 6.09
CA SER A 51 13.28 23.82 5.90
C SER A 51 14.66 23.77 6.57
N ALA A 52 15.60 24.58 6.09
CA ALA A 52 16.92 24.71 6.73
C ALA A 52 16.83 25.27 8.16
N GLU A 53 15.82 26.07 8.47
CA GLU A 53 15.54 26.59 9.81
C GLU A 53 15.09 25.47 10.74
N ASP A 54 14.09 24.67 10.34
CA ASP A 54 13.61 23.51 11.09
C ASP A 54 14.70 22.46 11.28
N GLU A 55 15.59 22.26 10.29
CA GLU A 55 16.75 21.38 10.42
C GLU A 55 17.68 21.86 11.54
N THR A 56 17.95 23.17 11.58
CA THR A 56 18.80 23.78 12.63
C THR A 56 18.18 23.67 14.02
N GLU A 57 16.85 23.72 14.10
CA GLU A 57 16.07 23.59 15.33
C GLU A 57 15.84 22.13 15.75
N GLY A 58 16.28 21.15 14.95
CA GLY A 58 16.12 19.72 15.21
C GLY A 58 14.68 19.22 15.02
N LYS A 59 13.89 19.89 14.18
CA LYS A 59 12.49 19.55 13.88
C LYS A 59 12.32 18.70 12.63
N CYS A 60 13.42 18.32 11.97
CA CYS A 60 13.41 17.47 10.80
C CYS A 60 13.57 16.00 11.16
N PHE A 61 12.96 15.16 10.34
CA PHE A 61 12.95 13.71 10.50
C PHE A 61 13.39 13.03 9.21
N GLY A 62 13.84 11.77 9.33
CA GLY A 62 14.13 10.94 8.17
C GLY A 62 15.23 11.48 7.26
N GLY A 63 15.07 11.18 5.98
CA GLY A 63 16.09 11.40 4.96
C GLY A 63 17.13 10.28 4.94
N VAL A 64 17.60 9.94 3.73
CA VAL A 64 18.49 8.80 3.53
C VAL A 64 19.80 8.90 4.30
N ALA A 65 20.30 10.12 4.51
CA ALA A 65 21.55 10.34 5.23
C ALA A 65 21.45 10.03 6.75
N ARG A 66 20.31 10.32 7.41
CA ARG A 66 20.05 9.89 8.79
C ARG A 66 19.77 8.39 8.86
N MET A 67 18.99 7.87 7.92
CA MET A 67 18.70 6.45 7.81
C MET A 67 20.00 5.63 7.71
N LYS A 68 20.96 6.06 6.87
CA LYS A 68 22.28 5.41 6.77
C LYS A 68 23.00 5.35 8.12
N THR A 69 23.02 6.46 8.85
CA THR A 69 23.66 6.49 10.18
C THR A 69 22.98 5.54 11.17
N ALA A 70 21.65 5.52 11.20
CA ALA A 70 20.91 4.61 12.06
C ALA A 70 21.18 3.14 11.70
N ILE A 71 21.10 2.79 10.41
CA ILE A 71 21.39 1.44 9.91
C ILE A 71 22.81 1.01 10.31
N ASP A 72 23.83 1.83 10.08
CA ASP A 72 25.20 1.50 10.42
C ASP A 72 25.40 1.28 11.92
N GLN A 73 24.78 2.11 12.76
CA GLN A 73 24.83 1.95 14.22
C GLN A 73 24.14 0.63 14.66
N ARG A 74 22.99 0.32 14.08
CA ARG A 74 22.25 -0.91 14.44
C ARG A 74 22.96 -2.15 13.94
N LYS A 75 23.44 -2.17 12.67
CA LYS A 75 24.23 -3.29 12.13
C LYS A 75 25.52 -3.53 12.93
N ALA A 76 26.14 -2.50 13.51
CA ALA A 76 27.31 -2.65 14.35
C ALA A 76 27.00 -3.19 15.76
N ALA A 77 25.76 -3.08 16.24
CA ALA A 77 25.33 -3.46 17.58
C ALA A 77 24.60 -4.80 17.66
N LEU A 78 24.15 -5.35 16.53
CA LEU A 78 23.31 -6.52 16.45
C LEU A 78 24.02 -7.63 15.65
N ASP A 79 23.73 -8.88 16.01
CA ASP A 79 24.17 -10.06 15.25
C ASP A 79 23.01 -10.52 14.33
N ASN A 80 23.33 -11.30 13.30
CA ASN A 80 22.36 -11.89 12.36
C ASN A 80 21.34 -10.84 11.84
N VAL A 81 21.84 -9.75 11.26
CA VAL A 81 21.02 -8.61 10.84
C VAL A 81 20.70 -8.70 9.35
N LEU A 82 19.42 -8.56 9.00
CA LEU A 82 18.94 -8.27 7.64
C LEU A 82 18.45 -6.83 7.55
N LEU A 83 18.62 -6.20 6.39
CA LEU A 83 18.02 -4.91 6.04
C LEU A 83 17.13 -5.06 4.81
N LEU A 84 15.83 -4.81 4.96
CA LEU A 84 14.82 -5.08 3.94
C LEU A 84 13.98 -3.84 3.62
N SER A 85 13.62 -3.66 2.33
CA SER A 85 12.67 -2.63 1.89
C SER A 85 11.39 -3.28 1.36
N ALA A 86 10.25 -2.87 1.91
CA ALA A 86 8.94 -3.37 1.51
C ALA A 86 8.30 -2.55 0.37
N GLY A 87 9.11 -1.96 -0.53
CA GLY A 87 8.64 -1.31 -1.76
C GLY A 87 8.19 0.13 -1.63
N ASP A 88 7.68 0.68 -2.72
CA ASP A 88 7.30 2.09 -2.91
C ASP A 88 8.45 3.05 -2.57
N ASN A 89 9.60 2.82 -3.21
CA ASN A 89 10.73 3.73 -3.13
C ASN A 89 10.59 4.91 -4.11
N PHE A 90 9.78 4.74 -5.16
CA PHE A 90 9.51 5.72 -6.18
C PHE A 90 8.44 6.73 -5.75
N GLN A 91 8.37 7.85 -6.47
CA GLN A 91 7.40 8.94 -6.32
C GLN A 91 7.49 9.69 -4.98
N GLY A 92 7.02 10.93 -4.96
CA GLY A 92 6.84 11.72 -3.75
C GLY A 92 7.87 12.81 -3.54
N SER A 93 8.90 12.95 -4.38
CA SER A 93 9.83 14.08 -4.34
C SER A 93 10.36 14.47 -5.71
N LEU A 94 10.95 15.66 -5.78
CA LEU A 94 11.58 16.18 -6.98
C LEU A 94 12.78 15.36 -7.45
N PHE A 95 13.40 14.58 -6.58
CA PHE A 95 14.47 13.65 -6.98
C PHE A 95 13.92 12.60 -7.93
N TYR A 96 12.78 11.98 -7.60
CA TYR A 96 12.17 11.02 -8.51
C TYR A 96 11.70 11.68 -9.81
N THR A 97 11.01 12.82 -9.72
CA THR A 97 10.55 13.56 -10.89
C THR A 97 11.70 13.88 -11.86
N THR A 98 12.86 14.24 -11.31
CA THR A 98 14.05 14.62 -12.10
C THR A 98 14.88 13.43 -12.55
N TYR A 99 15.11 12.45 -11.66
CA TYR A 99 16.09 11.36 -11.89
C TYR A 99 15.46 10.00 -12.20
N LYS A 100 14.13 9.89 -12.12
CA LYS A 100 13.37 8.69 -12.55
C LYS A 100 13.94 7.38 -11.99
N GLY A 101 14.11 7.31 -10.66
CA GLY A 101 14.62 6.15 -9.94
C GLY A 101 16.16 6.05 -9.87
N ALA A 102 16.90 6.86 -10.61
CA ALA A 102 18.36 6.77 -10.59
C ALA A 102 18.97 7.28 -9.26
N ALA A 103 18.35 8.26 -8.62
CA ALA A 103 18.75 8.73 -7.29
C ALA A 103 18.43 7.68 -6.22
N GLU A 104 17.24 7.10 -6.28
CA GLU A 104 16.80 6.03 -5.39
C GLU A 104 17.76 4.83 -5.47
N ALA A 105 18.10 4.37 -6.68
CA ALA A 105 19.06 3.29 -6.87
C ALA A 105 20.41 3.58 -6.20
N GLU A 106 20.97 4.77 -6.43
CA GLU A 106 22.27 5.18 -5.88
C GLU A 106 22.25 5.17 -4.34
N PHE A 107 21.20 5.72 -3.72
CA PHE A 107 21.14 5.81 -2.26
C PHE A 107 20.74 4.48 -1.61
N MET A 108 19.85 3.69 -2.20
CA MET A 108 19.49 2.35 -1.70
C MET A 108 20.71 1.41 -1.69
N ASP A 109 21.54 1.44 -2.72
CA ASP A 109 22.81 0.70 -2.73
C ASP A 109 23.74 1.11 -1.58
N GLN A 110 23.82 2.41 -1.29
CA GLN A 110 24.65 2.91 -0.17
C GLN A 110 24.08 2.51 1.19
N LEU A 111 22.76 2.31 1.34
CA LEU A 111 22.15 1.77 2.56
C LEU A 111 22.56 0.32 2.78
N GLY A 112 22.78 -0.45 1.72
CA GLY A 112 23.22 -1.85 1.76
C GLY A 112 22.08 -2.80 2.10
N LEU A 113 21.02 -2.77 1.27
CA LEU A 113 19.86 -3.66 1.35
C LEU A 113 20.24 -5.12 1.12
N ASP A 114 19.63 -6.03 1.87
CA ASP A 114 19.70 -7.47 1.64
C ASP A 114 18.69 -7.95 0.61
N ALA A 115 17.52 -7.33 0.53
CA ALA A 115 16.51 -7.50 -0.50
C ALA A 115 15.48 -6.36 -0.46
N MET A 116 14.76 -6.21 -1.57
CA MET A 116 13.61 -5.33 -1.73
C MET A 116 12.50 -6.10 -2.45
N VAL A 117 11.23 -5.87 -2.07
CA VAL A 117 10.08 -6.25 -2.89
C VAL A 117 9.59 -5.05 -3.70
N LEU A 118 8.97 -5.28 -4.84
CA LEU A 118 8.29 -4.23 -5.59
C LEU A 118 7.09 -3.69 -4.82
N GLY A 119 6.89 -2.37 -4.85
CA GLY A 119 5.61 -1.75 -4.58
C GLY A 119 4.87 -1.41 -5.87
N ASN A 120 3.68 -0.81 -5.77
CA ASN A 120 2.93 -0.41 -6.96
C ASN A 120 3.56 0.82 -7.64
N HIS A 121 4.14 1.76 -6.88
CA HIS A 121 4.74 2.97 -7.43
C HIS A 121 6.03 2.73 -8.22
N GLU A 122 6.68 1.58 -8.08
CA GLU A 122 7.76 1.19 -8.98
C GLU A 122 7.34 1.11 -10.44
N PHE A 123 6.04 0.95 -10.72
CA PHE A 123 5.49 0.87 -12.08
C PHE A 123 4.91 2.19 -12.63
N ASP A 124 4.93 3.30 -11.90
CA ASP A 124 4.23 4.54 -12.29
C ASP A 124 4.69 5.12 -13.64
N ASP A 125 5.97 5.07 -13.93
CA ASP A 125 6.54 5.48 -15.23
C ASP A 125 6.79 4.28 -16.16
N GLY A 126 6.14 3.16 -15.91
CA GLY A 126 6.14 1.95 -16.72
C GLY A 126 7.39 1.07 -16.57
N ASP A 127 7.32 -0.09 -17.21
CA ASP A 127 8.33 -1.15 -17.13
C ASP A 127 9.76 -0.69 -17.50
N GLY A 128 9.89 0.27 -18.42
CA GLY A 128 11.20 0.73 -18.90
C GLY A 128 11.99 1.52 -17.86
N VAL A 129 11.31 2.36 -17.09
CA VAL A 129 11.92 3.11 -15.97
C VAL A 129 12.29 2.17 -14.86
N LEU A 130 11.39 1.25 -14.47
CA LEU A 130 11.67 0.22 -13.49
C LEU A 130 12.86 -0.66 -13.91
N ALA A 131 12.92 -1.11 -15.17
CA ALA A 131 14.05 -1.89 -15.68
C ALA A 131 15.40 -1.15 -15.55
N THR A 132 15.38 0.17 -15.76
CA THR A 132 16.57 1.02 -15.60
C THR A 132 17.00 1.12 -14.13
N PHE A 133 16.07 1.17 -13.20
CA PHE A 133 16.34 1.13 -11.76
C PHE A 133 16.95 -0.22 -11.36
N VAL A 134 16.33 -1.33 -11.78
CA VAL A 134 16.81 -2.69 -11.50
C VAL A 134 18.24 -2.89 -12.04
N ASP A 135 18.55 -2.37 -13.24
CA ASP A 135 19.89 -2.47 -13.83
C ASP A 135 20.97 -1.67 -13.06
N LYS A 136 20.57 -0.69 -12.26
CA LYS A 136 21.47 0.16 -11.47
C LYS A 136 21.69 -0.33 -10.05
N THR A 137 20.80 -1.16 -9.52
CA THR A 137 20.89 -1.67 -8.14
C THR A 137 21.78 -2.91 -8.04
N THR A 138 22.45 -3.10 -6.91
CA THR A 138 23.32 -4.25 -6.63
C THR A 138 22.67 -5.29 -5.73
N PHE A 139 21.56 -4.96 -5.07
CA PHE A 139 20.78 -5.86 -4.23
C PHE A 139 19.66 -6.55 -5.03
N PRO A 140 19.21 -7.74 -4.61
CA PRO A 140 18.14 -8.45 -5.28
C PRO A 140 16.79 -7.77 -5.07
N ILE A 141 16.02 -7.64 -6.16
CA ILE A 141 14.63 -7.16 -6.16
C ILE A 141 13.74 -8.37 -6.41
N ILE A 142 12.76 -8.58 -5.53
CA ILE A 142 11.81 -9.68 -5.56
C ILE A 142 10.56 -9.20 -6.29
N TYR A 143 10.21 -9.87 -7.41
CA TYR A 143 9.03 -9.48 -8.18
C TYR A 143 7.69 -9.96 -7.58
N GLY A 144 7.72 -10.92 -6.65
CA GLY A 144 6.54 -11.42 -5.95
C GLY A 144 5.52 -12.05 -6.89
N ASN A 145 4.26 -11.70 -6.68
CA ASN A 145 3.11 -12.17 -7.44
C ASN A 145 2.94 -11.49 -8.81
N ALA A 146 3.93 -10.71 -9.29
CA ALA A 146 3.94 -10.15 -10.63
C ALA A 146 4.35 -11.21 -11.67
N LEU A 147 3.48 -11.48 -12.64
CA LEU A 147 3.76 -12.34 -13.78
C LEU A 147 4.34 -11.49 -14.90
N ILE A 148 5.65 -11.61 -15.13
CA ILE A 148 6.38 -10.80 -16.10
C ILE A 148 6.51 -11.55 -17.42
N GLY A 149 5.86 -11.04 -18.47
CA GLY A 149 5.94 -11.60 -19.80
C GLY A 149 7.31 -11.46 -20.44
N ALA A 150 7.64 -12.35 -21.36
CA ALA A 150 8.94 -12.39 -22.02
C ALA A 150 9.24 -11.12 -22.84
N ASP A 151 8.21 -10.38 -23.24
CA ASP A 151 8.33 -9.15 -24.03
C ASP A 151 8.52 -7.90 -23.15
N SER A 152 8.36 -8.01 -21.83
CA SER A 152 8.63 -6.91 -20.89
C SER A 152 10.14 -6.66 -20.76
N PRO A 153 10.59 -5.40 -20.69
CA PRO A 153 11.99 -5.06 -20.40
C PRO A 153 12.45 -5.55 -19.01
N LEU A 154 11.54 -6.01 -18.16
CA LEU A 154 11.80 -6.57 -16.83
C LEU A 154 12.13 -8.08 -16.87
N ALA A 155 11.90 -8.75 -18.00
CA ALA A 155 12.06 -10.20 -18.11
C ALA A 155 13.46 -10.68 -17.68
N GLY A 156 13.50 -11.53 -16.65
CA GLY A 156 14.74 -12.15 -16.14
C GLY A 156 15.68 -11.21 -15.37
N LYS A 157 15.24 -9.99 -15.02
CA LYS A 157 16.08 -9.02 -14.28
C LYS A 157 15.94 -9.11 -12.76
N MET A 158 14.84 -9.63 -12.29
CA MET A 158 14.50 -9.73 -10.87
C MET A 158 14.43 -11.20 -10.42
N VAL A 159 14.32 -11.44 -9.13
CA VAL A 159 14.29 -12.78 -8.53
C VAL A 159 12.92 -13.11 -7.93
N GLU A 160 12.61 -14.41 -7.88
CA GLU A 160 11.37 -14.89 -7.27
C GLU A 160 11.42 -14.83 -5.74
N TYR A 161 12.56 -15.18 -5.17
CA TYR A 161 12.85 -15.17 -3.73
C TYR A 161 14.36 -15.07 -3.47
N VAL A 162 14.71 -14.77 -2.23
CA VAL A 162 16.09 -14.76 -1.76
C VAL A 162 16.24 -15.77 -0.61
N ILE A 163 17.34 -16.54 -0.58
CA ILE A 163 17.69 -17.35 0.59
C ILE A 163 19.03 -16.85 1.14
N LYS A 164 19.01 -16.41 2.41
CA LYS A 164 20.20 -16.00 3.16
C LYS A 164 20.66 -17.14 4.04
N ASP A 165 21.92 -17.55 3.87
CA ASP A 165 22.57 -18.53 4.75
C ASP A 165 23.13 -17.79 5.97
N MET A 166 22.61 -18.11 7.14
CA MET A 166 23.04 -17.54 8.43
C MET A 166 23.65 -18.63 9.33
N GLY A 167 24.53 -19.45 8.77
CA GLY A 167 25.26 -20.50 9.45
C GLY A 167 24.42 -21.77 9.62
N THR A 168 23.74 -21.95 10.75
CA THR A 168 22.87 -23.11 10.97
C THR A 168 21.50 -22.97 10.33
N GLU A 169 21.10 -21.74 10.00
CA GLU A 169 19.76 -21.41 9.55
C GLU A 169 19.76 -20.83 8.12
N LYS A 170 18.72 -21.15 7.37
CA LYS A 170 18.45 -20.58 6.04
C LYS A 170 17.17 -19.76 6.10
N ILE A 171 17.32 -18.45 5.95
CA ILE A 171 16.22 -17.51 5.97
C ILE A 171 15.76 -17.24 4.54
N ALA A 172 14.55 -17.62 4.19
CA ALA A 172 13.94 -17.24 2.93
C ALA A 172 13.23 -15.90 3.04
N ILE A 173 13.35 -15.08 2.00
CA ILE A 173 12.60 -13.84 1.81
C ILE A 173 11.80 -14.03 0.52
N ILE A 174 10.49 -14.12 0.65
CA ILE A 174 9.52 -14.16 -0.45
C ILE A 174 8.82 -12.81 -0.52
N GLY A 175 8.23 -12.44 -1.65
CA GLY A 175 7.62 -11.12 -1.80
C GLY A 175 6.20 -11.17 -2.34
N ALA A 176 5.43 -10.11 -2.10
CA ALA A 176 4.15 -9.88 -2.78
C ALA A 176 3.85 -8.38 -2.85
N VAL A 177 3.26 -7.95 -3.97
CA VAL A 177 2.73 -6.59 -4.17
C VAL A 177 1.21 -6.67 -4.31
N THR A 178 0.49 -5.56 -4.08
CA THR A 178 -0.97 -5.53 -4.23
C THR A 178 -1.40 -5.97 -5.63
N ALA A 179 -2.43 -6.81 -5.71
CA ALA A 179 -2.99 -7.24 -6.99
C ALA A 179 -3.59 -6.08 -7.79
N ASP A 180 -3.96 -4.99 -7.10
CA ASP A 180 -4.52 -3.79 -7.72
C ASP A 180 -3.48 -2.91 -8.43
N THR A 181 -2.20 -3.29 -8.45
CA THR A 181 -1.10 -2.52 -9.09
C THR A 181 -1.41 -2.16 -10.54
N GLY A 182 -2.09 -3.03 -11.28
CA GLY A 182 -2.52 -2.74 -12.64
C GLY A 182 -3.57 -1.63 -12.76
N GLU A 183 -4.28 -1.30 -11.67
CA GLU A 183 -5.24 -0.19 -11.58
C GLU A 183 -4.62 1.05 -10.91
N LEU A 184 -3.62 0.85 -10.04
CA LEU A 184 -3.00 1.91 -9.24
C LEU A 184 -1.80 2.57 -9.91
N SER A 185 -1.26 1.95 -10.97
CA SER A 185 -0.02 2.37 -11.60
C SER A 185 -0.06 2.14 -13.12
N SER A 186 1.09 2.15 -13.80
CA SER A 186 1.18 2.07 -15.25
C SER A 186 2.07 0.91 -15.75
N PRO A 187 1.93 -0.32 -15.25
CA PRO A 187 2.62 -1.46 -15.83
C PRO A 187 2.15 -1.69 -17.27
N SER A 188 2.99 -2.27 -18.10
CA SER A 188 2.57 -2.67 -19.45
C SER A 188 1.63 -3.88 -19.41
N ASP A 189 0.92 -4.14 -20.52
CA ASP A 189 0.08 -5.33 -20.69
C ASP A 189 0.86 -6.66 -20.55
N SER A 190 2.20 -6.59 -20.57
CA SER A 190 3.08 -7.75 -20.36
C SER A 190 3.34 -8.06 -18.89
N VAL A 191 2.80 -7.29 -17.95
CA VAL A 191 2.92 -7.54 -16.50
C VAL A 191 1.54 -7.68 -15.90
N LEU A 192 1.29 -8.80 -15.24
CA LEU A 192 0.01 -9.13 -14.60
C LEU A 192 0.24 -9.43 -13.14
N PHE A 193 -0.74 -9.17 -12.29
CA PHE A 193 -0.65 -9.40 -10.86
C PHE A 193 -1.69 -10.44 -10.44
N ILE A 194 -1.26 -11.48 -9.75
CA ILE A 194 -2.15 -12.52 -9.20
C ILE A 194 -2.38 -12.28 -7.70
N ASP A 195 -3.41 -12.94 -7.14
CA ASP A 195 -3.70 -12.81 -5.72
C ASP A 195 -2.48 -13.16 -4.85
N PRO A 196 -2.08 -12.29 -3.91
CA PRO A 196 -0.92 -12.49 -3.05
C PRO A 196 -0.98 -13.76 -2.21
N VAL A 197 -2.16 -14.14 -1.69
CA VAL A 197 -2.33 -15.33 -0.84
C VAL A 197 -2.08 -16.60 -1.66
N LEU A 198 -2.62 -16.67 -2.89
CA LEU A 198 -2.38 -17.81 -3.78
C LEU A 198 -0.90 -17.96 -4.11
N TYR A 199 -0.26 -16.86 -4.53
CA TYR A 199 1.16 -16.87 -4.86
C TYR A 199 2.05 -17.26 -3.67
N LEU A 200 1.82 -16.66 -2.50
CA LEU A 200 2.67 -16.88 -1.33
C LEU A 200 2.58 -18.32 -0.80
N ASN A 201 1.45 -19.00 -0.94
CA ASN A 201 1.36 -20.44 -0.62
C ASN A 201 2.31 -21.29 -1.49
N ASP A 202 2.39 -20.99 -2.79
CA ASP A 202 3.29 -21.68 -3.71
C ASP A 202 4.75 -21.29 -3.43
N ALA A 203 5.04 -20.02 -3.18
CA ALA A 203 6.37 -19.52 -2.83
C ALA A 203 6.90 -20.16 -1.54
N VAL A 204 6.07 -20.29 -0.49
CA VAL A 204 6.44 -20.99 0.76
C VAL A 204 6.81 -22.45 0.47
N ALA A 205 6.04 -23.16 -0.36
CA ALA A 205 6.34 -24.54 -0.73
C ALA A 205 7.70 -24.64 -1.47
N ALA A 206 7.96 -23.71 -2.39
CA ALA A 206 9.21 -23.65 -3.16
C ALA A 206 10.43 -23.40 -2.26
N VAL A 207 10.38 -22.42 -1.35
CA VAL A 207 11.52 -22.12 -0.48
C VAL A 207 11.75 -23.20 0.58
N LYS A 208 10.71 -23.86 1.09
CA LYS A 208 10.85 -25.04 1.96
C LYS A 208 11.54 -26.19 1.22
N ALA A 209 11.18 -26.45 -0.04
CA ALA A 209 11.85 -27.44 -0.88
C ALA A 209 13.33 -27.08 -1.15
N ALA A 210 13.68 -25.79 -1.19
CA ALA A 210 15.04 -25.29 -1.29
C ALA A 210 15.81 -25.33 0.05
N GLY A 211 15.17 -25.78 1.12
CA GLY A 211 15.78 -25.99 2.44
C GLY A 211 15.70 -24.79 3.38
N ALA A 212 14.82 -23.83 3.12
CA ALA A 212 14.56 -22.75 4.07
C ALA A 212 13.88 -23.29 5.34
N THR A 213 14.32 -22.78 6.49
CA THR A 213 13.82 -23.15 7.82
C THR A 213 12.99 -22.04 8.44
N LYS A 214 13.18 -20.81 7.97
CA LYS A 214 12.46 -19.61 8.44
C LYS A 214 12.09 -18.75 7.22
N ILE A 215 10.89 -18.19 7.22
CA ILE A 215 10.33 -17.51 6.05
C ILE A 215 9.81 -16.13 6.41
N ILE A 216 10.37 -15.12 5.75
CA ILE A 216 9.93 -13.73 5.79
C ILE A 216 9.11 -13.47 4.53
N ALA A 217 7.86 -13.05 4.68
CA ALA A 217 7.08 -12.46 3.60
C ALA A 217 7.30 -10.94 3.62
N LEU A 218 7.99 -10.43 2.61
CA LEU A 218 8.21 -9.02 2.38
C LEU A 218 7.10 -8.52 1.45
N THR A 219 6.12 -7.78 1.99
CA THR A 219 4.86 -7.51 1.30
C THR A 219 4.64 -6.03 1.06
N HIS A 220 4.03 -5.71 -0.07
CA HIS A 220 3.52 -4.39 -0.38
C HIS A 220 2.03 -4.48 -0.73
N THR A 221 1.23 -5.03 0.21
CA THR A 221 -0.17 -5.39 0.00
C THR A 221 -1.14 -4.62 0.90
N GLY A 222 -0.61 -3.87 1.86
CA GLY A 222 -1.38 -3.16 2.88
C GLY A 222 -1.71 -4.02 4.11
N PHE A 223 -1.79 -3.37 5.26
CA PHE A 223 -1.87 -4.02 6.57
C PHE A 223 -3.08 -4.96 6.73
N SER A 224 -4.23 -4.62 6.13
CA SER A 224 -5.41 -5.51 6.15
C SER A 224 -5.15 -6.81 5.40
N LYS A 225 -4.51 -6.74 4.22
CA LYS A 225 -4.13 -7.91 3.44
C LYS A 225 -3.00 -8.70 4.11
N ASP A 226 -2.08 -8.05 4.80
CA ASP A 226 -1.03 -8.72 5.58
C ASP A 226 -1.61 -9.59 6.70
N LYS A 227 -2.68 -9.13 7.37
CA LYS A 227 -3.43 -9.94 8.34
C LYS A 227 -4.12 -11.15 7.68
N GLU A 228 -4.66 -10.97 6.49
CA GLU A 228 -5.23 -12.07 5.70
C GLU A 228 -4.15 -13.08 5.30
N ILE A 229 -3.01 -12.62 4.82
CA ILE A 229 -1.83 -13.46 4.49
C ILE A 229 -1.41 -14.26 5.73
N ALA A 230 -1.25 -13.62 6.89
CA ALA A 230 -0.90 -14.29 8.14
C ALA A 230 -1.89 -15.40 8.53
N ALA A 231 -3.19 -15.20 8.25
CA ALA A 231 -4.24 -16.16 8.58
C ALA A 231 -4.39 -17.31 7.56
N GLN A 232 -3.92 -17.13 6.31
CA GLN A 232 -4.20 -18.07 5.21
C GLN A 232 -2.94 -18.71 4.59
N VAL A 233 -1.76 -18.12 4.76
CA VAL A 233 -0.50 -18.68 4.22
C VAL A 233 0.25 -19.43 5.31
N ASP A 234 0.39 -20.76 5.16
CA ASP A 234 1.00 -21.61 6.17
C ASP A 234 2.52 -21.65 6.08
N GLY A 235 3.18 -21.30 7.18
CA GLY A 235 4.62 -21.41 7.35
C GLY A 235 5.40 -20.13 7.08
N VAL A 236 4.71 -18.98 7.01
CA VAL A 236 5.34 -17.67 7.15
C VAL A 236 5.55 -17.38 8.64
N ASP A 237 6.71 -16.85 9.00
CA ASP A 237 7.06 -16.48 10.38
C ASP A 237 6.94 -14.98 10.61
N LEU A 238 7.43 -14.16 9.67
CA LEU A 238 7.44 -12.72 9.75
C LEU A 238 6.85 -12.12 8.47
N ILE A 239 5.95 -11.15 8.60
CA ILE A 239 5.48 -10.31 7.52
C ILE A 239 6.01 -8.89 7.76
N ILE A 240 6.67 -8.33 6.74
CA ILE A 240 7.12 -6.94 6.71
C ILE A 240 6.32 -6.24 5.63
N GLY A 241 5.36 -5.41 6.06
CA GLY A 241 4.36 -4.81 5.18
C GLY A 241 4.70 -3.38 4.74
N GLY A 242 4.05 -2.96 3.65
CA GLY A 242 4.03 -1.61 3.11
C GLY A 242 2.66 -1.25 2.53
N HIS A 243 2.60 -0.25 1.64
CA HIS A 243 1.43 0.23 0.88
C HIS A 243 0.43 1.08 1.69
N SER A 244 0.01 0.64 2.86
CA SER A 244 -0.99 1.36 3.68
C SER A 244 -0.40 2.45 4.57
N ASN A 245 0.91 2.62 4.62
CA ASN A 245 1.63 3.57 5.48
C ASN A 245 1.19 3.45 6.96
N THR A 246 0.90 2.23 7.41
CA THR A 246 0.42 1.96 8.77
C THR A 246 1.53 2.19 9.78
N PHE A 247 1.25 2.90 10.85
CA PHE A 247 2.20 3.14 11.92
C PHE A 247 1.94 2.21 13.11
N LEU A 248 2.78 1.21 13.26
CA LEU A 248 2.75 0.31 14.43
C LEU A 248 3.76 0.80 15.47
N SER A 249 3.36 0.86 16.74
CA SER A 249 4.26 1.26 17.84
C SER A 249 3.70 0.86 19.19
N ASN A 250 4.58 0.58 20.15
CA ASN A 250 4.21 0.32 21.54
C ASN A 250 4.34 1.57 22.43
N THR A 251 4.93 2.63 21.91
CA THR A 251 5.32 3.81 22.69
C THR A 251 4.60 5.08 22.25
N SER A 252 4.02 5.11 21.06
CA SER A 252 3.31 6.26 20.50
C SER A 252 1.81 6.16 20.72
N ASP A 253 1.19 7.26 21.13
CA ASP A 253 -0.28 7.42 21.19
C ASP A 253 -0.94 7.62 19.80
N LYS A 254 -0.12 7.77 18.75
CA LYS A 254 -0.55 7.91 17.36
C LYS A 254 -0.44 6.62 16.55
N ALA A 255 -0.03 5.52 17.19
CA ALA A 255 0.07 4.24 16.52
C ALA A 255 -1.31 3.72 16.11
N ASP A 256 -1.38 3.10 14.94
CA ASP A 256 -2.58 2.44 14.45
C ASP A 256 -2.80 1.09 15.16
N ASP A 257 -1.69 0.42 15.56
CA ASP A 257 -1.71 -0.84 16.33
C ASP A 257 -0.35 -1.04 17.05
N VAL A 258 -0.21 -2.12 17.80
CA VAL A 258 1.03 -2.50 18.49
C VAL A 258 2.12 -2.98 17.51
N TYR A 259 3.39 -2.98 17.95
CA TYR A 259 4.54 -3.48 17.17
C TYR A 259 5.30 -4.59 17.93
N PRO A 260 5.42 -5.83 17.38
CA PRO A 260 4.71 -6.37 16.22
C PRO A 260 3.25 -6.70 16.54
N VAL A 261 2.40 -6.76 15.52
CA VAL A 261 1.09 -7.41 15.64
C VAL A 261 1.30 -8.91 15.53
N MET A 262 0.85 -9.66 16.54
CA MET A 262 0.98 -11.12 16.54
C MET A 262 -0.31 -11.77 16.07
N MET A 263 -0.21 -12.61 15.05
CA MET A 263 -1.29 -13.41 14.49
C MET A 263 -1.03 -14.90 14.71
N THR A 264 -2.03 -15.73 14.44
CA THR A 264 -1.89 -17.18 14.42
C THR A 264 -2.11 -17.69 13.01
N GLY A 265 -1.11 -18.36 12.46
CA GLY A 265 -1.17 -18.96 11.13
C GLY A 265 -2.04 -20.22 11.06
N PRO A 266 -2.28 -20.78 9.86
CA PRO A 266 -3.16 -21.93 9.64
C PRO A 266 -2.81 -23.17 10.47
N SER A 267 -1.52 -23.47 10.62
CA SER A 267 -1.02 -24.58 11.45
C SER A 267 -0.98 -24.28 12.96
N GLY A 268 -1.42 -23.11 13.41
CA GLY A 268 -1.42 -22.71 14.81
C GLY A 268 -0.12 -22.04 15.27
N ASN A 269 0.85 -21.84 14.38
CA ASN A 269 2.12 -21.16 14.69
C ASN A 269 1.95 -19.65 14.75
N PRO A 270 2.70 -18.95 15.62
CA PRO A 270 2.66 -17.49 15.65
C PRO A 270 3.31 -16.88 14.40
N VAL A 271 2.70 -15.80 13.90
CA VAL A 271 3.20 -14.96 12.80
C VAL A 271 3.30 -13.53 13.29
N ALA A 272 4.44 -12.90 13.13
CA ALA A 272 4.64 -11.49 13.47
C ALA A 272 4.41 -10.61 12.23
N ILE A 273 3.68 -9.49 12.37
CA ILE A 273 3.47 -8.49 11.33
C ILE A 273 4.08 -7.17 11.80
N VAL A 274 4.90 -6.55 10.95
CA VAL A 274 5.52 -5.26 11.21
C VAL A 274 5.43 -4.34 9.99
N THR A 275 5.36 -3.04 10.25
CA THR A 275 5.49 -1.96 9.26
C THR A 275 6.06 -0.72 9.95
N ALA A 276 6.73 0.16 9.22
CA ALA A 276 7.49 1.29 9.75
C ALA A 276 6.98 2.64 9.23
N TYR A 277 5.67 2.81 9.12
CA TYR A 277 5.05 4.03 8.61
C TYR A 277 5.42 4.28 7.14
N ALA A 278 6.10 5.41 6.84
CA ALA A 278 6.48 5.84 5.49
C ALA A 278 7.54 6.95 5.50
N HIS A 279 7.93 7.41 4.29
CA HIS A 279 8.66 8.65 4.05
C HIS A 279 10.02 8.73 4.75
N SER A 280 10.71 7.61 4.91
CA SER A 280 11.98 7.52 5.63
C SER A 280 11.94 7.98 7.10
N LYS A 281 10.76 8.26 7.67
CA LYS A 281 10.60 8.84 9.00
C LYS A 281 11.05 7.91 10.11
N TYR A 282 10.84 6.61 9.92
CA TYR A 282 11.19 5.56 10.86
C TYR A 282 12.03 4.47 10.19
N LEU A 283 12.87 3.84 10.99
CA LEU A 283 13.53 2.58 10.68
C LEU A 283 12.92 1.51 11.60
N GLY A 284 12.21 0.55 11.03
CA GLY A 284 11.68 -0.58 11.79
C GLY A 284 12.82 -1.46 12.29
N GLU A 285 12.72 -1.92 13.53
CA GLU A 285 13.64 -2.90 14.11
C GLU A 285 12.86 -3.97 14.85
N ILE A 286 13.02 -5.23 14.45
CA ILE A 286 12.44 -6.37 15.13
C ILE A 286 13.49 -7.43 15.40
N LYS A 287 13.48 -7.95 16.63
CA LYS A 287 14.22 -9.14 17.06
C LYS A 287 13.28 -10.30 17.21
N ILE A 288 13.58 -11.41 16.56
CA ILE A 288 12.86 -12.67 16.67
C ILE A 288 13.79 -13.73 17.25
N ILE A 289 13.30 -14.44 18.24
CA ILE A 289 13.95 -15.62 18.80
C ILE A 289 13.14 -16.85 18.38
N PHE A 290 13.76 -17.78 17.70
CA PHE A 290 13.19 -19.06 17.30
C PHE A 290 13.64 -20.16 18.26
N ASP A 291 12.73 -21.09 18.56
CA ASP A 291 13.02 -22.28 19.33
C ASP A 291 13.66 -23.38 18.45
N ASP A 292 14.00 -24.52 19.06
CA ASP A 292 14.62 -25.68 18.38
C ASP A 292 13.70 -26.30 17.30
N ASP A 293 12.39 -26.09 17.39
CA ASP A 293 11.39 -26.55 16.40
C ASP A 293 11.19 -25.55 15.25
N GLY A 294 11.83 -24.39 15.32
CA GLY A 294 11.77 -23.32 14.31
C GLY A 294 10.58 -22.38 14.47
N ASN A 295 9.83 -22.46 15.57
CA ASN A 295 8.70 -21.54 15.84
C ASN A 295 9.18 -20.28 16.56
N ILE A 296 8.45 -19.19 16.38
CA ILE A 296 8.70 -17.95 17.11
C ILE A 296 8.44 -18.18 18.61
N LYS A 297 9.48 -18.08 19.41
CA LYS A 297 9.45 -18.07 20.87
C LYS A 297 9.21 -16.67 21.42
N SER A 298 9.76 -15.65 20.75
CA SER A 298 9.63 -14.24 21.10
C SER A 298 9.84 -13.37 19.87
N ALA A 299 9.00 -12.34 19.71
CA ALA A 299 9.16 -11.29 18.72
C ALA A 299 8.96 -9.94 19.42
N VAL A 300 9.99 -9.10 19.42
CA VAL A 300 9.97 -7.80 20.10
C VAL A 300 10.70 -6.76 19.28
N GLY A 301 10.18 -5.53 19.27
CA GLY A 301 10.79 -4.44 18.53
C GLY A 301 10.01 -3.15 18.67
N GLU A 302 10.46 -2.13 17.93
CA GLU A 302 9.85 -0.80 17.84
C GLU A 302 10.41 -0.07 16.61
N PRO A 303 9.63 0.73 15.88
CA PRO A 303 10.17 1.63 14.88
C PRO A 303 11.01 2.75 15.53
N ILE A 304 12.19 2.94 15.04
CA ILE A 304 13.13 3.97 15.50
C ILE A 304 12.83 5.26 14.76
N LEU A 305 12.39 6.30 15.45
CA LEU A 305 12.20 7.62 14.86
C LEU A 305 13.56 8.20 14.45
N LEU A 306 13.71 8.56 13.18
CA LEU A 306 14.93 9.15 12.65
C LEU A 306 14.94 10.68 12.83
N ASP A 307 15.09 11.11 14.06
CA ASP A 307 15.11 12.52 14.46
C ASP A 307 16.55 13.10 14.53
N ALA A 308 16.70 14.28 15.10
CA ALA A 308 17.98 14.99 15.23
C ALA A 308 19.04 14.27 16.08
N SER A 309 18.69 13.19 16.82
CA SER A 309 19.66 12.37 17.56
C SER A 309 20.58 11.59 16.62
N PHE A 310 20.13 11.31 15.40
CA PHE A 310 20.93 10.69 14.35
C PHE A 310 21.60 11.78 13.49
N LYS A 311 22.90 11.92 13.61
CA LYS A 311 23.65 12.82 12.72
C LYS A 311 23.62 12.29 11.29
N PRO A 312 23.23 13.11 10.29
CA PRO A 312 23.25 12.69 8.89
C PRO A 312 24.66 12.26 8.45
N ASN A 313 24.75 11.23 7.63
CA ASN A 313 26.02 10.80 7.02
C ASN A 313 26.57 11.91 6.10
N GLU A 314 27.75 12.43 6.39
CA GLU A 314 28.31 13.60 5.70
C GLU A 314 28.56 13.39 4.20
N ALA A 315 28.98 12.18 3.81
CA ALA A 315 29.20 11.87 2.39
C ALA A 315 27.87 11.87 1.62
N MET A 316 26.81 11.29 2.20
CA MET A 316 25.48 11.33 1.61
C MET A 316 24.93 12.76 1.56
N VAL A 317 25.08 13.56 2.62
CA VAL A 317 24.64 14.96 2.61
C VAL A 317 25.29 15.73 1.46
N THR A 318 26.60 15.54 1.26
CA THR A 318 27.32 16.17 0.14
C THR A 318 26.74 15.73 -1.21
N ARG A 319 26.50 14.43 -1.37
CA ARG A 319 25.96 13.88 -2.63
C ARG A 319 24.54 14.35 -2.90
N ILE A 320 23.69 14.38 -1.86
CA ILE A 320 22.32 14.92 -1.94
C ILE A 320 22.36 16.39 -2.39
N ALA A 321 23.24 17.20 -1.80
CA ALA A 321 23.38 18.61 -2.18
C ALA A 321 23.81 18.80 -3.65
N GLU A 322 24.73 17.97 -4.16
CA GLU A 322 25.10 17.98 -5.58
C GLU A 322 23.91 17.67 -6.50
N MET A 323 23.11 16.67 -6.14
CA MET A 323 21.95 16.27 -6.93
C MET A 323 20.77 17.24 -6.79
N SER A 324 20.58 17.87 -5.63
CA SER A 324 19.48 18.81 -5.40
C SER A 324 19.74 20.20 -5.97
N ALA A 325 21.00 20.58 -6.21
CA ALA A 325 21.34 21.92 -6.67
C ALA A 325 20.57 22.38 -7.94
N PRO A 326 20.54 21.62 -9.06
CA PRO A 326 19.80 22.02 -10.24
C PRO A 326 18.27 22.02 -10.05
N ILE A 327 17.78 21.24 -9.09
CA ILE A 327 16.35 21.16 -8.79
C ILE A 327 15.90 22.39 -7.98
N LYS A 328 16.68 22.76 -6.97
CA LYS A 328 16.35 23.87 -6.05
C LYS A 328 16.14 25.18 -6.76
N GLU A 329 17.01 25.53 -7.69
CA GLU A 329 16.93 26.80 -8.41
C GLU A 329 15.59 26.98 -9.15
N ALA A 330 15.05 25.91 -9.70
CA ALA A 330 13.78 25.95 -10.44
C ALA A 330 12.57 25.94 -9.49
N MET A 331 12.70 25.35 -8.30
CA MET A 331 11.56 25.08 -7.40
C MET A 331 11.44 26.05 -6.22
N GLU A 332 12.44 26.93 -6.01
CA GLU A 332 12.36 27.98 -4.98
C GLU A 332 11.46 29.17 -5.34
N VAL A 333 10.84 29.13 -6.53
CA VAL A 333 9.95 30.20 -6.97
C VAL A 333 8.70 30.19 -6.08
N VAL A 334 8.50 31.27 -5.30
CA VAL A 334 7.28 31.48 -4.52
C VAL A 334 6.12 31.77 -5.49
N VAL A 335 5.09 30.93 -5.45
CA VAL A 335 3.91 31.06 -6.31
C VAL A 335 2.73 31.72 -5.59
N ALA A 336 2.66 31.64 -4.25
CA ALA A 336 1.58 32.19 -3.44
C ALA A 336 1.99 32.34 -1.97
N ASN A 337 1.04 32.79 -1.13
CA ASN A 337 1.10 32.72 0.32
C ASN A 337 -0.16 32.03 0.85
N ALA A 338 0.00 31.10 1.81
CA ALA A 338 -1.11 30.44 2.53
C ALA A 338 -1.25 30.99 3.95
N THR A 339 -2.46 31.33 4.38
CA THR A 339 -2.71 31.91 5.71
C THR A 339 -2.57 30.91 6.85
N ALA A 340 -2.58 29.61 6.55
CA ALA A 340 -2.41 28.47 7.46
C ALA A 340 -1.92 27.25 6.66
N PRO A 341 -1.39 26.19 7.31
CA PRO A 341 -1.09 24.95 6.64
C PRO A 341 -2.30 24.39 5.91
N ILE A 342 -2.09 23.79 4.73
CA ILE A 342 -3.11 23.16 3.91
C ILE A 342 -2.98 21.63 4.12
N ASP A 343 -3.97 21.04 4.79
CA ASP A 343 -3.94 19.60 5.10
C ASP A 343 -4.11 18.75 3.85
N GLY A 344 -3.07 17.99 3.53
CA GLY A 344 -3.01 16.98 2.49
C GLY A 344 -2.66 15.59 3.03
N ASP A 345 -2.83 15.38 4.36
CA ASP A 345 -2.55 14.09 4.98
C ASP A 345 -3.43 12.99 4.38
N ARG A 346 -2.82 11.82 4.17
CA ARG A 346 -3.47 10.65 3.59
C ARG A 346 -4.71 10.21 4.39
N LYS A 347 -4.65 10.26 5.71
CA LYS A 347 -5.79 9.85 6.57
C LYS A 347 -6.97 10.81 6.45
N SER A 348 -6.70 12.11 6.21
CA SER A 348 -7.74 13.11 5.95
C SER A 348 -8.31 12.93 4.54
N CYS A 349 -7.45 12.96 3.51
CA CYS A 349 -7.87 13.05 2.11
C CYS A 349 -8.40 11.74 1.52
N ARG A 350 -8.23 10.59 2.20
CA ARG A 350 -8.77 9.29 1.77
C ARG A 350 -9.91 8.77 2.62
N ALA A 351 -10.32 9.55 3.64
CA ALA A 351 -11.41 9.19 4.53
C ALA A 351 -12.52 10.23 4.61
N GLY A 352 -12.34 11.41 3.98
CA GLY A 352 -13.30 12.50 4.00
C GLY A 352 -12.85 13.67 3.14
N GLU A 353 -13.61 14.76 3.20
CA GLU A 353 -13.23 16.04 2.62
C GLU A 353 -11.96 16.56 3.31
N CYS A 354 -10.97 17.03 2.52
CA CYS A 354 -9.74 17.62 3.05
C CYS A 354 -9.42 18.97 2.36
N GLU A 355 -8.65 19.82 3.03
CA GLU A 355 -8.33 21.17 2.55
C GLU A 355 -7.53 21.14 1.24
N MET A 356 -6.56 20.24 1.12
CA MET A 356 -5.79 20.04 -0.11
C MET A 356 -6.67 19.52 -1.24
N GLY A 357 -7.59 18.60 -0.93
CA GLY A 357 -8.58 18.10 -1.89
C GLY A 357 -9.46 19.20 -2.44
N ASN A 358 -9.94 20.09 -1.57
CA ASN A 358 -10.71 21.28 -1.96
C ASN A 358 -9.89 22.21 -2.85
N LEU A 359 -8.64 22.52 -2.47
CA LEU A 359 -7.74 23.35 -3.26
C LEU A 359 -7.56 22.81 -4.69
N VAL A 360 -7.17 21.52 -4.80
CA VAL A 360 -6.86 20.92 -6.10
C VAL A 360 -8.10 20.81 -6.97
N ALA A 361 -9.23 20.34 -6.42
CA ALA A 361 -10.47 20.23 -7.18
C ALA A 361 -11.01 21.58 -7.62
N ASP A 362 -10.92 22.61 -6.76
CA ASP A 362 -11.34 23.99 -7.11
C ASP A 362 -10.43 24.58 -8.20
N ALA A 363 -9.11 24.33 -8.15
CA ALA A 363 -8.17 24.76 -9.18
C ALA A 363 -8.47 24.12 -10.55
N MET A 364 -8.75 22.81 -10.57
CA MET A 364 -9.14 22.08 -11.77
C MET A 364 -10.43 22.65 -12.38
N LEU A 365 -11.46 22.85 -11.55
CA LEU A 365 -12.75 23.38 -12.01
C LEU A 365 -12.63 24.84 -12.51
N ALA A 366 -11.90 25.69 -11.78
CA ALA A 366 -11.65 27.07 -12.19
C ALA A 366 -10.92 27.16 -13.53
N ARG A 367 -9.92 26.29 -13.75
CA ARG A 367 -9.15 26.24 -15.01
C ARG A 367 -10.01 25.90 -16.22
N THR A 368 -11.07 25.12 -16.02
CA THR A 368 -11.93 24.59 -17.08
C THR A 368 -13.31 25.25 -17.13
N ALA A 369 -13.56 26.27 -16.30
CA ALA A 369 -14.87 26.93 -16.19
C ALA A 369 -15.41 27.46 -17.54
N SER A 370 -14.54 27.97 -18.43
CA SER A 370 -14.93 28.48 -19.76
C SER A 370 -15.26 27.39 -20.79
N GLN A 371 -15.04 26.11 -20.44
CA GLN A 371 -15.21 24.96 -21.33
C GLN A 371 -16.55 24.23 -21.09
N GLY A 372 -17.44 24.79 -20.25
CA GLY A 372 -18.73 24.15 -19.93
C GLY A 372 -18.58 22.93 -19.01
N ILE A 373 -17.57 22.93 -18.15
CA ILE A 373 -17.35 21.89 -17.14
C ILE A 373 -18.10 22.27 -15.86
N GLN A 374 -18.88 21.33 -15.31
CA GLN A 374 -19.68 21.55 -14.10
C GLN A 374 -19.05 21.00 -12.84
N MET A 375 -18.17 19.99 -12.94
CA MET A 375 -17.61 19.30 -11.78
C MET A 375 -16.16 18.87 -11.99
N ALA A 376 -15.42 18.86 -10.90
CA ALA A 376 -14.10 18.23 -10.81
C ALA A 376 -14.14 17.04 -9.87
N ILE A 377 -13.43 15.97 -10.22
CA ILE A 377 -13.25 14.78 -9.38
C ILE A 377 -11.76 14.42 -9.42
N GLN A 378 -11.12 14.51 -8.24
CA GLN A 378 -9.71 14.18 -8.02
C GLN A 378 -9.61 13.04 -7.01
N ASN A 379 -8.74 12.07 -7.24
CA ASN A 379 -8.49 11.00 -6.28
C ASN A 379 -7.61 11.47 -5.12
N GLY A 380 -7.95 11.11 -3.90
CA GLY A 380 -7.16 11.40 -2.71
C GLY A 380 -5.77 10.76 -2.74
N GLY A 381 -5.60 9.68 -3.50
CA GLY A 381 -4.31 9.05 -3.77
C GLY A 381 -3.34 9.92 -4.56
N GLY A 382 -3.86 10.84 -5.37
CA GLY A 382 -3.06 11.82 -6.11
C GLY A 382 -2.50 12.96 -5.26
N LEU A 383 -2.91 13.10 -3.99
CA LEU A 383 -2.46 14.13 -3.05
C LEU A 383 -1.42 13.53 -2.09
N ARG A 384 -0.16 13.99 -2.16
CA ARG A 384 0.96 13.28 -1.54
C ARG A 384 1.60 13.98 -0.35
N ALA A 385 1.29 15.25 -0.10
CA ALA A 385 1.85 16.02 1.00
C ALA A 385 0.89 17.14 1.43
N SER A 386 1.13 17.69 2.62
CA SER A 386 0.58 18.97 3.07
C SER A 386 1.49 20.12 2.65
N ILE A 387 0.96 21.34 2.60
CA ILE A 387 1.72 22.58 2.39
C ILE A 387 1.72 23.36 3.71
N ASP A 388 2.88 23.89 4.10
CA ASP A 388 3.01 24.72 5.30
C ASP A 388 2.33 26.09 5.13
N GLY A 389 1.99 26.74 6.23
CA GLY A 389 1.52 28.13 6.19
C GLY A 389 2.67 29.10 5.92
N GLY A 390 2.40 30.15 5.18
CA GLY A 390 3.41 31.13 4.75
C GLY A 390 3.60 31.17 3.24
N ASP A 391 4.82 31.43 2.78
CA ASP A 391 5.14 31.42 1.37
C ASP A 391 5.05 29.99 0.82
N VAL A 392 4.31 29.82 -0.27
CA VAL A 392 4.13 28.56 -1.00
C VAL A 392 5.02 28.56 -2.23
N THR A 393 5.90 27.58 -2.33
CA THR A 393 6.83 27.43 -3.44
C THR A 393 6.29 26.46 -4.50
N MET A 394 6.83 26.54 -5.72
CA MET A 394 6.54 25.55 -6.76
C MET A 394 6.97 24.15 -6.34
N GLY A 395 8.06 24.02 -5.58
CA GLY A 395 8.53 22.77 -5.04
C GLY A 395 7.55 22.07 -4.10
N GLU A 396 6.85 22.84 -3.24
CA GLU A 396 5.79 22.30 -2.39
C GLU A 396 4.59 21.83 -3.22
N VAL A 397 4.17 22.59 -4.23
CA VAL A 397 3.08 22.19 -5.12
C VAL A 397 3.41 20.89 -5.86
N VAL A 398 4.61 20.77 -6.41
CA VAL A 398 5.08 19.53 -7.08
C VAL A 398 5.18 18.37 -6.09
N THR A 399 5.56 18.63 -4.83
CA THR A 399 5.60 17.59 -3.79
C THR A 399 4.20 17.05 -3.47
N VAL A 400 3.19 17.91 -3.50
CA VAL A 400 1.78 17.48 -3.38
C VAL A 400 1.33 16.67 -4.58
N LEU A 401 1.76 17.03 -5.80
CA LEU A 401 1.29 16.49 -7.08
C LEU A 401 2.46 15.92 -7.93
N PRO A 402 3.18 14.90 -7.45
CA PRO A 402 4.45 14.48 -8.07
C PRO A 402 4.31 13.61 -9.33
N PHE A 403 3.08 13.24 -9.71
CA PHE A 403 2.83 12.25 -10.77
C PHE A 403 2.86 12.82 -12.18
N GLN A 404 3.05 14.14 -12.34
CA GLN A 404 3.02 14.81 -13.64
C GLN A 404 1.70 14.56 -14.42
N ASN A 405 0.60 14.39 -13.68
CA ASN A 405 -0.71 14.22 -14.28
C ASN A 405 -1.14 15.49 -15.02
N THR A 406 -1.79 15.30 -16.16
CA THR A 406 -2.42 16.38 -16.92
C THR A 406 -3.91 16.48 -16.61
N LEU A 407 -4.51 17.66 -16.84
CA LEU A 407 -5.96 17.80 -16.79
C LEU A 407 -6.60 17.07 -17.97
N SER A 408 -7.65 16.32 -17.68
CA SER A 408 -8.52 15.68 -18.66
C SER A 408 -9.94 16.19 -18.52
N THR A 409 -10.56 16.58 -19.64
CA THR A 409 -11.97 16.99 -19.69
C THR A 409 -12.76 16.02 -20.54
N PHE A 410 -13.98 15.71 -20.13
CA PHE A 410 -14.88 14.79 -20.84
C PHE A 410 -16.32 15.04 -20.40
N LYS A 411 -17.28 14.40 -21.10
CA LYS A 411 -18.68 14.42 -20.72
C LYS A 411 -19.09 13.07 -20.16
N LEU A 412 -19.94 13.08 -19.14
CA LEU A 412 -20.44 11.88 -18.48
C LEU A 412 -21.93 12.00 -18.15
N LYS A 413 -22.69 10.92 -18.25
CA LYS A 413 -24.08 10.93 -17.77
C LYS A 413 -24.13 11.01 -16.25
N GLY A 414 -25.19 11.61 -15.71
CA GLY A 414 -25.37 11.68 -14.26
C GLY A 414 -25.40 10.31 -13.59
N SER A 415 -25.98 9.28 -14.25
CA SER A 415 -25.92 7.90 -13.77
C SER A 415 -24.49 7.40 -13.58
N ASP A 416 -23.59 7.77 -14.49
CA ASP A 416 -22.21 7.30 -14.51
C ASP A 416 -21.34 8.09 -13.53
N VAL A 417 -21.73 9.34 -13.21
CA VAL A 417 -21.17 10.10 -12.08
C VAL A 417 -21.45 9.37 -10.76
N VAL A 418 -22.67 8.84 -10.57
CA VAL A 418 -23.00 8.05 -9.37
C VAL A 418 -22.11 6.81 -9.30
N VAL A 419 -21.93 6.09 -10.40
CA VAL A 419 -21.06 4.90 -10.47
C VAL A 419 -19.61 5.28 -10.11
N ALA A 420 -19.11 6.40 -10.62
CA ALA A 420 -17.76 6.89 -10.31
C ALA A 420 -17.59 7.20 -8.82
N LEU A 421 -18.56 7.91 -8.22
CA LEU A 421 -18.50 8.25 -6.80
C LEU A 421 -18.64 7.01 -5.90
N GLU A 422 -19.48 6.04 -6.26
CA GLU A 422 -19.58 4.76 -5.56
C GLU A 422 -18.28 3.96 -5.61
N ASN A 423 -17.60 3.93 -6.77
CA ASN A 423 -16.26 3.37 -6.87
C ASN A 423 -15.30 4.11 -5.91
N GLY A 424 -15.34 5.44 -5.93
CA GLY A 424 -14.45 6.27 -5.11
C GLY A 424 -14.57 6.01 -3.60
N VAL A 425 -15.76 5.72 -3.10
CA VAL A 425 -15.99 5.45 -1.66
C VAL A 425 -16.00 3.95 -1.31
N SER A 426 -15.74 3.07 -2.29
CA SER A 426 -15.83 1.61 -2.10
C SER A 426 -14.80 1.04 -1.13
N GLN A 427 -13.66 1.71 -0.95
CA GLN A 427 -12.54 1.30 -0.08
C GLN A 427 -12.22 2.36 0.99
N ILE A 428 -13.23 3.05 1.50
CA ILE A 428 -13.02 4.12 2.50
C ILE A 428 -12.46 3.56 3.82
N GLU A 429 -12.86 2.36 4.20
CA GLU A 429 -12.40 1.68 5.42
C GLU A 429 -10.90 1.31 5.36
N GLU A 430 -10.37 1.07 4.16
CA GLU A 430 -8.97 0.74 3.92
C GLU A 430 -8.11 1.98 3.65
N GLY A 431 -8.72 3.17 3.61
CA GLY A 431 -8.04 4.41 3.23
C GLY A 431 -7.56 4.39 1.78
N GLY A 432 -8.37 3.76 0.90
CA GLY A 432 -8.07 3.61 -0.53
C GLY A 432 -7.84 4.93 -1.24
N GLY A 433 -6.85 5.00 -2.13
CA GLY A 433 -6.49 6.20 -2.89
C GLY A 433 -7.60 6.72 -3.77
N ARG A 434 -8.54 5.87 -4.15
CA ARG A 434 -9.71 6.20 -4.97
C ARG A 434 -10.70 7.18 -4.34
N PHE A 435 -10.60 7.50 -3.04
CA PHE A 435 -11.52 8.41 -2.38
C PHE A 435 -11.60 9.76 -3.12
N PRO A 436 -12.82 10.23 -3.52
CA PRO A 436 -12.96 11.39 -4.37
C PRO A 436 -12.87 12.69 -3.55
N GLN A 437 -12.03 13.62 -3.98
CA GLN A 437 -12.08 15.02 -3.63
C GLN A 437 -12.75 15.78 -4.78
N VAL A 438 -13.71 16.65 -4.49
CA VAL A 438 -14.59 17.18 -5.54
C VAL A 438 -14.74 18.70 -5.50
N ALA A 439 -15.05 19.29 -6.66
CA ALA A 439 -15.60 20.65 -6.76
C ALA A 439 -16.82 20.65 -7.69
N GLY A 440 -17.76 21.57 -7.45
CA GLY A 440 -19.03 21.61 -8.18
C GLY A 440 -20.02 20.52 -7.81
N LEU A 441 -19.69 19.63 -6.89
CA LEU A 441 -20.53 18.55 -6.34
C LEU A 441 -20.69 18.68 -4.83
N LYS A 442 -21.83 18.18 -4.31
CA LYS A 442 -22.05 17.89 -2.89
C LYS A 442 -22.79 16.57 -2.75
N PHE A 443 -22.39 15.73 -1.80
CA PHE A 443 -23.06 14.44 -1.54
C PHE A 443 -22.81 13.93 -0.12
N THR A 444 -23.64 12.95 0.27
CA THR A 444 -23.53 12.24 1.53
C THR A 444 -23.02 10.82 1.28
N VAL A 445 -22.04 10.37 2.07
CA VAL A 445 -21.53 8.98 2.08
C VAL A 445 -22.00 8.29 3.33
N ASN A 446 -22.76 7.21 3.20
CA ASN A 446 -23.18 6.37 4.31
C ASN A 446 -22.30 5.12 4.41
N THR A 447 -21.34 5.13 5.34
CA THR A 447 -20.38 4.02 5.54
C THR A 447 -21.02 2.78 6.16
N ALA A 448 -22.23 2.85 6.71
CA ALA A 448 -22.97 1.68 7.18
C ALA A 448 -23.60 0.84 6.05
N LYS A 449 -23.62 1.38 4.82
CA LYS A 449 -24.10 0.66 3.64
C LYS A 449 -22.98 -0.09 2.92
N PRO A 450 -23.30 -1.16 2.21
CA PRO A 450 -22.31 -1.85 1.38
C PRO A 450 -21.79 -0.93 0.26
N ALA A 451 -20.59 -1.21 -0.22
CA ALA A 451 -20.04 -0.55 -1.41
C ALA A 451 -21.01 -0.67 -2.60
N GLY A 452 -21.19 0.43 -3.34
CA GLY A 452 -22.18 0.52 -4.43
C GLY A 452 -23.55 1.08 -4.03
N GLU A 453 -23.78 1.34 -2.73
CA GLU A 453 -25.05 1.90 -2.22
C GLU A 453 -24.83 3.04 -1.20
N ARG A 454 -23.62 3.62 -1.17
CA ARG A 454 -23.15 4.56 -0.13
C ARG A 454 -23.53 6.01 -0.41
N ILE A 455 -23.69 6.39 -1.67
CA ILE A 455 -23.91 7.77 -2.09
C ILE A 455 -25.40 8.14 -1.97
N SER A 456 -25.67 9.30 -1.38
CA SER A 456 -26.99 9.93 -1.34
C SER A 456 -26.89 11.46 -1.40
N ASP A 457 -28.02 12.14 -1.56
CA ASP A 457 -28.13 13.61 -1.59
C ASP A 457 -27.17 14.28 -2.60
N LEU A 458 -26.94 13.62 -3.73
CA LEU A 458 -26.01 14.09 -4.74
C LEU A 458 -26.54 15.32 -5.46
N MET A 459 -25.80 16.42 -5.33
CA MET A 459 -26.11 17.74 -5.88
C MET A 459 -25.00 18.21 -6.80
N VAL A 460 -25.34 18.90 -7.87
CA VAL A 460 -24.41 19.56 -8.80
C VAL A 460 -24.63 21.06 -8.82
N SER A 461 -23.55 21.83 -8.92
CA SER A 461 -23.62 23.29 -9.05
C SER A 461 -23.99 23.68 -10.48
N MET A 462 -25.14 24.35 -10.65
CA MET A 462 -25.60 24.93 -11.91
C MET A 462 -25.86 26.43 -11.69
N ASP A 463 -25.17 27.28 -12.43
CA ASP A 463 -25.24 28.72 -12.32
C ASP A 463 -25.09 29.25 -10.87
N GLY A 464 -24.16 28.64 -10.12
CA GLY A 464 -23.84 28.98 -8.73
C GLY A 464 -24.86 28.49 -7.69
N LYS A 465 -25.78 27.58 -8.07
CA LYS A 465 -26.75 26.97 -7.16
C LYS A 465 -26.66 25.45 -7.21
N PHE A 466 -26.66 24.81 -6.05
CA PHE A 466 -26.72 23.36 -5.97
C PHE A 466 -28.15 22.87 -6.24
N VAL A 467 -28.28 21.98 -7.23
CA VAL A 467 -29.52 21.30 -7.59
C VAL A 467 -29.28 19.78 -7.56
N PRO A 468 -30.33 18.95 -7.32
CA PRO A 468 -30.17 17.51 -7.43
C PRO A 468 -29.59 17.10 -8.78
N LEU A 469 -28.62 16.20 -8.80
CA LEU A 469 -28.05 15.67 -10.03
C LEU A 469 -29.11 14.83 -10.76
N ASP A 470 -29.36 15.15 -12.04
CA ASP A 470 -30.25 14.37 -12.90
C ASP A 470 -29.47 13.18 -13.52
N PRO A 471 -29.79 11.92 -13.18
CA PRO A 471 -29.10 10.74 -13.72
C PRO A 471 -29.17 10.64 -15.25
N ALA A 472 -30.18 11.25 -15.89
CA ALA A 472 -30.36 11.19 -17.35
C ALA A 472 -29.62 12.33 -18.10
N ALA A 473 -29.25 13.40 -17.41
CA ALA A 473 -28.53 14.53 -18.01
C ALA A 473 -27.05 14.20 -18.23
N THR A 474 -26.41 14.94 -19.14
CA THR A 474 -24.96 14.85 -19.40
C THR A 474 -24.26 16.08 -18.84
N TYR A 475 -23.16 15.85 -18.13
CA TYR A 475 -22.38 16.88 -17.46
C TYR A 475 -20.94 16.90 -17.99
N GLY A 476 -20.31 18.07 -18.02
CA GLY A 476 -18.89 18.22 -18.23
C GLY A 476 -18.12 17.92 -16.93
N VAL A 477 -17.15 17.06 -17.03
CA VAL A 477 -16.29 16.60 -15.93
C VAL A 477 -14.85 16.95 -16.22
N VAL A 478 -14.10 17.40 -15.21
CA VAL A 478 -12.65 17.46 -15.24
C VAL A 478 -12.07 16.52 -14.19
N SER A 479 -11.04 15.77 -14.61
CA SER A 479 -10.28 14.87 -13.75
C SER A 479 -8.80 14.92 -14.16
N ASN A 480 -7.95 14.12 -13.55
CA ASN A 480 -6.59 13.90 -14.04
C ASN A 480 -6.58 12.77 -15.09
N ASN A 481 -5.56 12.74 -15.96
CA ASN A 481 -5.43 11.76 -17.04
C ASN A 481 -5.32 10.32 -16.52
N PHE A 482 -4.73 10.09 -15.35
CA PHE A 482 -4.67 8.77 -14.73
C PHE A 482 -6.08 8.23 -14.41
N MET A 483 -6.91 9.01 -13.70
CA MET A 483 -8.30 8.60 -13.42
C MET A 483 -9.12 8.48 -14.71
N ARG A 484 -8.90 9.42 -15.66
CA ARG A 484 -9.59 9.40 -16.96
C ARG A 484 -9.31 8.10 -17.73
N SER A 485 -8.12 7.53 -17.60
CA SER A 485 -7.73 6.25 -18.21
C SER A 485 -8.24 5.02 -17.42
N GLY A 486 -8.99 5.22 -16.33
CA GLY A 486 -9.57 4.14 -15.51
C GLY A 486 -8.77 3.85 -14.24
N GLY A 487 -7.71 4.61 -13.96
CA GLY A 487 -6.92 4.48 -12.73
C GLY A 487 -7.76 4.61 -11.46
N ASP A 488 -7.32 4.03 -10.36
CA ASP A 488 -8.05 3.92 -9.10
C ASP A 488 -9.47 3.30 -9.27
N GLY A 489 -9.66 2.44 -10.28
CA GLY A 489 -10.93 1.78 -10.56
C GLY A 489 -12.01 2.67 -11.19
N TYR A 490 -11.69 3.91 -11.62
CA TYR A 490 -12.62 4.81 -12.32
C TYR A 490 -12.87 4.39 -13.78
N LYS A 491 -13.08 3.10 -13.99
CA LYS A 491 -13.27 2.50 -15.34
C LYS A 491 -14.36 3.20 -16.16
N VAL A 492 -15.42 3.66 -15.51
CA VAL A 492 -16.52 4.41 -16.14
C VAL A 492 -16.04 5.69 -16.85
N PHE A 493 -14.96 6.32 -16.38
CA PHE A 493 -14.37 7.46 -17.05
C PHE A 493 -13.75 7.07 -18.41
N ALA A 494 -13.11 5.90 -18.46
CA ALA A 494 -12.51 5.40 -19.70
C ALA A 494 -13.56 4.87 -20.69
N THR A 495 -14.57 4.11 -20.20
CA THR A 495 -15.53 3.39 -21.04
C THR A 495 -16.71 4.23 -21.50
N ASP A 496 -17.20 5.14 -20.64
CA ASP A 496 -18.43 5.92 -20.86
C ASP A 496 -18.18 7.43 -21.03
N GLY A 497 -16.93 7.87 -20.82
CA GLY A 497 -16.49 9.25 -21.05
C GLY A 497 -16.56 9.66 -22.52
N MET A 498 -17.41 10.64 -22.82
CA MET A 498 -17.64 11.17 -24.16
C MET A 498 -16.81 12.43 -24.40
N GLU A 499 -16.43 12.71 -25.65
CA GLU A 499 -15.72 13.94 -26.08
C GLU A 499 -14.49 14.23 -25.21
N ALA A 500 -13.69 13.21 -24.91
CA ALA A 500 -12.55 13.30 -24.01
C ALA A 500 -11.37 14.06 -24.63
N TYR A 501 -10.72 14.89 -23.82
CA TYR A 501 -9.47 15.55 -24.13
C TYR A 501 -8.51 15.37 -22.95
N ASP A 502 -7.44 14.60 -23.16
CA ASP A 502 -6.53 14.13 -22.10
C ASP A 502 -5.19 14.92 -22.05
N TYR A 503 -5.03 15.93 -22.91
CA TYR A 503 -3.76 16.66 -23.09
C TYR A 503 -3.82 18.09 -22.52
N GLY A 504 -4.52 18.28 -21.41
CA GLY A 504 -4.55 19.56 -20.69
C GLY A 504 -3.19 19.91 -20.05
N PRO A 505 -3.07 21.09 -19.41
CA PRO A 505 -1.85 21.46 -18.69
C PRO A 505 -1.56 20.53 -17.53
N GLY A 506 -0.31 20.52 -17.04
CA GLY A 506 0.10 19.81 -15.83
C GLY A 506 -0.72 20.25 -14.63
N LEU A 507 -1.09 19.29 -13.80
CA LEU A 507 -1.97 19.55 -12.65
C LEU A 507 -1.29 20.47 -11.62
N GLU A 508 0.04 20.33 -11.46
CA GLU A 508 0.86 21.20 -10.61
C GLU A 508 0.86 22.66 -11.08
N ASP A 509 0.96 22.90 -12.39
CA ASP A 509 0.87 24.25 -12.96
C ASP A 509 -0.51 24.88 -12.75
N VAL A 510 -1.57 24.08 -12.88
CA VAL A 510 -2.94 24.52 -12.65
C VAL A 510 -3.14 24.95 -11.19
N VAL A 511 -2.62 24.17 -10.25
CA VAL A 511 -2.74 24.50 -8.81
C VAL A 511 -1.87 25.70 -8.45
N ALA A 512 -0.63 25.78 -8.95
CA ALA A 512 0.23 26.94 -8.73
C ALA A 512 -0.39 28.25 -9.26
N ASN A 513 -0.98 28.20 -10.47
CA ASN A 513 -1.69 29.34 -11.03
C ASN A 513 -2.94 29.74 -10.22
N TYR A 514 -3.72 28.77 -9.76
CA TYR A 514 -4.89 29.02 -8.92
C TYR A 514 -4.49 29.66 -7.58
N LEU A 515 -3.46 29.14 -6.93
CA LEU A 515 -2.90 29.71 -5.69
C LEU A 515 -2.43 31.15 -5.91
N SER A 516 -1.71 31.44 -7.00
CA SER A 516 -1.20 32.79 -7.31
C SER A 516 -2.34 33.81 -7.51
N GLN A 517 -3.46 33.38 -8.08
CA GLN A 517 -4.64 34.22 -8.31
C GLN A 517 -5.48 34.43 -7.03
N ASN A 518 -5.35 33.54 -6.04
CA ASN A 518 -6.11 33.56 -4.79
C ASN A 518 -5.23 33.83 -3.56
N THR A 519 -4.06 34.44 -3.75
CA THR A 519 -3.12 34.75 -2.65
C THR A 519 -3.59 35.97 -1.84
N PRO A 520 -3.53 35.96 -0.50
CA PRO A 520 -3.17 34.83 0.35
C PRO A 520 -4.30 33.78 0.40
N TYR A 521 -3.95 32.53 0.09
CA TYR A 521 -4.91 31.42 0.11
C TYR A 521 -5.31 31.07 1.54
N LYS A 522 -6.61 30.91 1.78
CA LYS A 522 -7.13 30.47 3.07
C LYS A 522 -7.69 29.05 2.93
N PRO A 523 -7.07 28.04 3.54
CA PRO A 523 -7.59 26.67 3.54
C PRO A 523 -8.98 26.61 4.19
N PHE A 524 -9.84 25.72 3.69
CA PHE A 524 -11.21 25.59 4.19
C PHE A 524 -11.80 24.21 3.90
N ILE A 525 -12.77 23.83 4.73
CA ILE A 525 -13.71 22.72 4.56
C ILE A 525 -15.11 23.34 4.47
N ASP A 526 -15.92 23.00 3.46
CA ASP A 526 -17.25 23.60 3.23
C ASP A 526 -18.41 22.59 3.23
N GLY A 527 -18.13 21.32 3.58
CA GLY A 527 -19.13 20.27 3.70
C GLY A 527 -19.62 19.77 2.34
N ARG A 528 -18.77 19.76 1.32
CA ARG A 528 -19.10 19.18 0.00
C ARG A 528 -19.18 17.66 0.05
N ILE A 529 -18.52 17.02 1.02
CA ILE A 529 -18.60 15.57 1.29
C ILE A 529 -19.00 15.39 2.75
N THR A 530 -20.19 14.86 2.98
CA THR A 530 -20.69 14.58 4.33
C THR A 530 -20.63 13.08 4.60
N LEU A 531 -19.98 12.68 5.70
CA LEU A 531 -19.93 11.30 6.13
C LEU A 531 -21.02 11.04 7.18
N VAL A 532 -21.77 9.96 7.03
CA VAL A 532 -22.69 9.46 8.04
C VAL A 532 -22.38 8.00 8.34
N SER A 533 -22.23 7.69 9.63
CA SER A 533 -22.22 6.33 10.16
C SER A 533 -23.45 6.19 11.03
N MET A 534 -24.30 5.21 10.78
CA MET A 534 -25.30 4.86 11.78
C MET A 534 -24.58 4.12 12.90
N GLU A 535 -24.43 4.77 14.06
CA GLU A 535 -24.21 4.02 15.29
C GLU A 535 -25.40 3.06 15.45
N PRO A 536 -25.18 1.78 15.88
CA PRO A 536 -26.29 0.92 16.22
C PRO A 536 -27.12 1.66 17.27
N GLU A 537 -28.44 1.85 17.01
CA GLU A 537 -29.37 2.41 17.97
C GLU A 537 -29.18 1.66 19.30
N ALA A 538 -28.64 2.37 20.29
CA ALA A 538 -28.60 1.88 21.65
C ALA A 538 -30.06 1.65 22.08
N GLU A 539 -30.44 0.38 22.31
CA GLU A 539 -31.72 0.04 22.91
C GLU A 539 -31.96 0.92 24.13
N MET A 540 -32.81 1.92 23.99
CA MET A 540 -33.40 2.61 25.14
C MET A 540 -34.27 1.58 25.88
N LYS A 541 -33.74 1.02 26.94
CA LYS A 541 -34.52 0.33 27.96
C LYS A 541 -35.33 1.38 28.70
N ASP A 542 -36.55 1.64 28.25
CA ASP A 542 -37.56 2.22 29.12
C ASP A 542 -38.31 1.11 29.83
N ALA A 543 -38.22 1.15 31.14
CA ALA A 543 -38.99 0.32 32.03
C ALA A 543 -40.40 0.92 32.20
N ALA A 544 -41.44 0.13 31.91
CA ALA A 544 -42.60 -0.07 32.78
C ALA A 544 -43.83 -0.63 32.01
N GLY A 545 -44.15 -1.84 32.30
CA GLY A 545 -45.47 -2.38 32.58
C GLY A 545 -46.56 -2.34 31.49
N THR A 546 -46.87 -3.49 30.93
CA THR A 546 -48.13 -4.24 31.15
C THR A 546 -48.17 -5.45 30.18
N GLU A 547 -48.49 -6.61 30.73
CA GLU A 547 -48.85 -7.86 30.02
C GLU A 547 -50.09 -7.67 29.13
N GLU A 548 -50.06 -8.23 27.90
CA GLU A 548 -51.06 -9.18 27.42
C GLU A 548 -50.81 -9.56 25.96
N THR A 549 -50.68 -10.88 25.77
CA THR A 549 -51.03 -11.74 24.63
C THR A 549 -50.78 -11.28 23.19
N ALA A 550 -49.79 -11.91 22.51
CA ALA A 550 -49.93 -12.43 21.14
C ALA A 550 -48.79 -13.41 20.79
N ALA A 551 -49.02 -14.68 21.14
CA ALA A 551 -48.27 -15.79 20.58
C ALA A 551 -49.08 -16.30 19.37
N SER A 552 -48.63 -16.04 18.13
CA SER A 552 -48.98 -16.89 16.95
C SER A 552 -48.30 -16.58 15.63
N ASP A 553 -47.57 -15.45 15.45
CA ASP A 553 -47.06 -15.09 14.10
C ASP A 553 -45.58 -15.35 13.83
N THR A 554 -44.82 -15.83 14.82
CA THR A 554 -43.36 -15.99 14.70
C THR A 554 -42.94 -17.34 14.08
N GLU A 555 -43.83 -18.35 14.03
CA GLU A 555 -43.49 -19.67 13.47
C GLU A 555 -43.64 -19.71 11.94
N MET A 556 -44.57 -18.96 11.34
CA MET A 556 -44.77 -18.97 9.88
C MET A 556 -43.67 -18.24 9.09
N VAL A 557 -42.98 -17.28 9.72
CA VAL A 557 -41.88 -16.54 9.06
C VAL A 557 -40.57 -17.33 9.06
N LYS A 558 -40.32 -18.15 10.09
CA LYS A 558 -39.14 -19.01 10.16
C LYS A 558 -39.15 -20.12 9.10
N ASP A 559 -40.30 -20.72 8.87
CA ASP A 559 -40.42 -21.81 7.86
C ASP A 559 -40.31 -21.31 6.41
N ALA A 560 -40.71 -20.06 6.14
CA ALA A 560 -40.55 -19.44 4.82
C ALA A 560 -39.08 -19.11 4.53
N VAL A 561 -38.33 -18.58 5.50
CA VAL A 561 -36.90 -18.24 5.35
C VAL A 561 -36.05 -19.51 5.22
N VAL A 562 -36.33 -20.58 5.98
CA VAL A 562 -35.62 -21.86 5.87
C VAL A 562 -35.86 -22.54 4.53
N SER A 563 -37.06 -22.37 3.96
CA SER A 563 -37.39 -22.90 2.62
C SER A 563 -36.66 -22.18 1.49
N GLU A 564 -36.47 -20.85 1.60
CA GLU A 564 -35.79 -20.05 0.59
C GLU A 564 -34.26 -20.27 0.63
N VAL A 565 -33.69 -20.37 1.83
CA VAL A 565 -32.25 -20.68 2.02
C VAL A 565 -31.90 -22.05 1.44
N LYS A 566 -32.73 -23.08 1.66
CA LYS A 566 -32.53 -24.41 1.06
C LYS A 566 -32.62 -24.42 -0.47
N LYS A 567 -33.42 -23.53 -1.08
CA LYS A 567 -33.49 -23.38 -2.55
C LYS A 567 -32.23 -22.73 -3.11
N VAL A 568 -31.67 -21.78 -2.41
CA VAL A 568 -30.40 -21.11 -2.81
C VAL A 568 -29.23 -22.08 -2.67
N GLU A 569 -29.16 -22.85 -1.58
CA GLU A 569 -28.12 -23.88 -1.39
C GLU A 569 -28.18 -24.97 -2.47
N ALA A 570 -29.35 -25.43 -2.85
CA ALA A 570 -29.52 -26.42 -3.93
C ALA A 570 -29.12 -25.84 -5.31
N ALA A 571 -29.39 -24.56 -5.58
CA ALA A 571 -29.00 -23.91 -6.83
C ALA A 571 -27.49 -23.67 -6.91
N VAL A 572 -26.82 -23.42 -5.79
CA VAL A 572 -25.36 -23.28 -5.69
C VAL A 572 -24.69 -24.64 -5.89
N GLU A 573 -25.23 -25.72 -5.33
CA GLU A 573 -24.68 -27.08 -5.52
C GLU A 573 -24.85 -27.58 -6.98
N GLU A 574 -25.95 -27.24 -7.66
CA GLU A 574 -26.18 -27.61 -9.07
C GLU A 574 -25.26 -26.83 -10.03
N THR A 575 -24.89 -25.58 -9.67
CA THR A 575 -23.94 -24.75 -10.45
C THR A 575 -22.48 -25.21 -10.25
N ALA A 576 -22.14 -25.71 -9.07
CA ALA A 576 -20.81 -26.24 -8.77
C ALA A 576 -20.50 -27.58 -9.47
N MET A 577 -21.52 -28.38 -9.81
CA MET A 577 -21.32 -29.65 -10.53
C MET A 577 -21.03 -29.51 -12.03
N ALA A 578 -21.12 -28.30 -12.60
CA ALA A 578 -20.82 -28.04 -14.02
C ALA A 578 -19.39 -27.48 -14.26
N ALA A 579 -18.64 -27.22 -13.22
CA ALA A 579 -17.28 -26.69 -13.35
C ALA A 579 -16.30 -27.80 -13.81
N LYS A 580 -15.73 -27.64 -15.01
CA LYS A 580 -14.60 -28.47 -15.46
C LYS A 580 -13.37 -28.06 -14.67
N THR A 581 -12.94 -28.90 -13.74
CA THR A 581 -11.69 -28.69 -12.99
C THR A 581 -10.50 -29.23 -13.78
N HIS A 582 -9.39 -28.48 -13.78
CA HIS A 582 -8.10 -28.91 -14.31
C HIS A 582 -7.07 -28.92 -13.17
N VAL A 583 -6.33 -30.00 -13.04
CA VAL A 583 -5.22 -30.06 -12.09
C VAL A 583 -4.02 -29.44 -12.79
N VAL A 584 -3.56 -28.30 -12.29
CA VAL A 584 -2.41 -27.57 -12.84
C VAL A 584 -1.15 -28.37 -12.58
N THR A 585 -0.34 -28.57 -13.63
CA THR A 585 0.92 -29.32 -13.58
C THR A 585 2.08 -28.42 -13.99
N ALA A 586 3.30 -28.79 -13.61
CA ALA A 586 4.48 -28.02 -13.99
C ALA A 586 4.60 -27.89 -15.53
N GLY A 587 4.55 -26.65 -16.02
CA GLY A 587 4.54 -26.31 -17.45
C GLY A 587 3.20 -25.80 -17.98
N ASP A 588 2.12 -25.88 -17.19
CA ASP A 588 0.85 -25.25 -17.54
C ASP A 588 0.96 -23.72 -17.32
N ASN A 589 0.33 -22.95 -18.21
CA ASN A 589 0.09 -21.53 -17.99
C ASN A 589 -1.38 -21.18 -18.26
N LEU A 590 -1.86 -20.14 -17.64
CA LEU A 590 -3.27 -19.77 -17.70
C LEU A 590 -3.76 -19.41 -19.11
N TRP A 591 -2.88 -18.87 -19.95
CA TRP A 591 -3.18 -18.56 -21.35
C TRP A 591 -3.48 -19.83 -22.15
N ASP A 592 -2.63 -20.87 -22.05
CA ASP A 592 -2.83 -22.12 -22.75
C ASP A 592 -4.04 -22.89 -22.19
N LEU A 593 -4.29 -22.81 -20.88
CA LEU A 593 -5.47 -23.35 -20.25
C LEU A 593 -6.74 -22.63 -20.74
N ALA A 594 -6.74 -21.30 -20.82
CA ALA A 594 -7.86 -20.53 -21.34
C ALA A 594 -8.09 -20.84 -22.83
N LYS A 595 -7.06 -20.92 -23.62
CA LYS A 595 -7.15 -21.31 -25.03
C LYS A 595 -7.71 -22.75 -25.18
N LYS A 596 -7.29 -23.66 -24.32
CA LYS A 596 -7.73 -25.07 -24.32
C LYS A 596 -9.20 -25.25 -23.91
N TYR A 597 -9.64 -24.55 -22.85
CA TYR A 597 -10.96 -24.79 -22.24
C TYR A 597 -12.03 -23.77 -22.64
N LEU A 598 -11.63 -22.54 -22.98
CA LEU A 598 -12.54 -21.45 -23.38
C LEU A 598 -12.41 -21.07 -24.86
N GLY A 599 -11.45 -21.68 -25.58
CA GLY A 599 -11.20 -21.43 -27.00
C GLY A 599 -10.43 -20.16 -27.32
N ASP A 600 -10.13 -19.32 -26.31
CA ASP A 600 -9.43 -18.05 -26.46
C ASP A 600 -8.51 -17.81 -25.25
N GLY A 601 -7.22 -17.64 -25.48
CA GLY A 601 -6.22 -17.40 -24.44
C GLY A 601 -6.41 -16.07 -23.71
N THR A 602 -7.04 -15.08 -24.32
CA THR A 602 -7.32 -13.78 -23.68
C THR A 602 -8.37 -13.87 -22.57
N ARG A 603 -9.11 -14.98 -22.48
CA ARG A 603 -10.12 -15.26 -21.45
C ARG A 603 -9.56 -16.00 -20.23
N TRP A 604 -8.24 -15.99 -20.04
CA TRP A 604 -7.57 -16.67 -18.91
C TRP A 604 -8.13 -16.26 -17.52
N GLY A 605 -8.58 -15.01 -17.35
CA GLY A 605 -9.22 -14.55 -16.12
C GLY A 605 -10.55 -15.24 -15.75
N GLU A 606 -11.16 -16.00 -16.68
CA GLU A 606 -12.36 -16.82 -16.41
C GLU A 606 -11.99 -18.22 -15.87
N ILE A 607 -10.73 -18.64 -16.05
CA ILE A 607 -10.20 -19.90 -15.48
C ILE A 607 -9.68 -19.67 -14.06
N ALA A 608 -9.19 -18.46 -13.77
CA ALA A 608 -8.63 -18.10 -12.47
C ALA A 608 -9.68 -17.74 -11.39
N LYS A 609 -10.97 -17.74 -11.75
CA LYS A 609 -12.11 -17.61 -10.83
C LYS A 609 -12.63 -19.00 -10.48
#